data_a957629b22551aac932eeb2b391f26af
#
_entry.id   a957629b22551aac932eeb2b391f26af
#
_cell.length_a   1.000
_cell.length_b   1.000
_cell.length_c   1.000
_cell.angle_alpha   90.00
_cell.angle_beta   90.00
_cell.angle_gamma   90.00
#
_symmetry.space_group_name_H-M   'P 1'
#
loop_
_entity.id
_entity.type
_entity.pdbx_description
1 polymer ?
#
loop_
_entity_poly.entity_id
_entity_poly.type
_entity_poly.pdbx_seq_one_letter_code
_entity_poly.pdbx_strand_id
1 'polypeptide(L)'
;MDVKETAWRYLRNQREAVLWKVDGLGEGDLRMPLTPTGTNLLGLVKHLAGVEAEYFGVCLGRPWPEPMAFWADDAEPNADMWATADESPTEVIDLYRGVIAFADETIEPLALDAPASVPWWRTPDTDLHTLLVHMGVETARHLGQMDILREQLDGATGLLEGVTNMPDVDAAWWQAYVAKLRGITEQSR
;
A
#
# COMPACT_ATOMS: atom_id res chain seq x y z
N MET A 1 3.99 -25.93 3.03
CA MET A 1 3.66 -24.58 3.52
C MET A 1 2.16 -24.54 3.65
N ASP A 2 1.63 -24.14 4.78
CA ASP A 2 0.21 -24.07 5.01
C ASP A 2 -0.39 -22.84 4.32
N VAL A 3 -1.71 -22.82 4.11
CA VAL A 3 -2.40 -21.76 3.35
C VAL A 3 -2.30 -20.40 4.05
N LYS A 4 -2.48 -20.38 5.40
CA LYS A 4 -2.35 -19.18 6.22
C LYS A 4 -0.96 -18.55 6.05
N GLU A 5 0.09 -19.34 6.26
CA GLU A 5 1.48 -18.87 6.15
C GLU A 5 1.80 -18.39 4.72
N THR A 6 1.21 -19.03 3.70
CA THR A 6 1.42 -18.58 2.32
C THR A 6 0.79 -17.20 2.09
N ALA A 7 -0.50 -17.00 2.42
CA ALA A 7 -1.19 -15.73 2.22
C ALA A 7 -0.55 -14.60 3.05
N TRP A 8 -0.25 -14.88 4.32
CA TRP A 8 0.39 -13.91 5.22
C TRP A 8 1.80 -13.52 4.77
N ARG A 9 2.60 -14.47 4.29
CA ARG A 9 3.92 -14.19 3.73
C ARG A 9 3.86 -13.29 2.50
N TYR A 10 2.89 -13.51 1.59
CA TYR A 10 2.70 -12.62 0.44
C TYR A 10 2.33 -11.20 0.88
N LEU A 11 1.47 -11.06 1.88
CA LEU A 11 1.13 -9.75 2.45
C LEU A 11 2.36 -9.07 3.08
N ARG A 12 3.15 -9.80 3.89
CA ARG A 12 4.41 -9.28 4.48
C ARG A 12 5.39 -8.78 3.42
N ASN A 13 5.57 -9.53 2.33
CA ASN A 13 6.44 -9.12 1.23
C ASN A 13 5.96 -7.82 0.56
N GLN A 14 4.64 -7.65 0.43
CA GLN A 14 4.08 -6.41 -0.14
C GLN A 14 4.24 -5.22 0.81
N ARG A 15 4.06 -5.40 2.11
CA ARG A 15 4.31 -4.37 3.13
C ARG A 15 5.77 -3.90 3.13
N GLU A 16 6.71 -4.83 3.00
CA GLU A 16 8.13 -4.51 2.84
C GLU A 16 8.37 -3.66 1.58
N ALA A 17 7.75 -4.03 0.47
CA ALA A 17 7.83 -3.27 -0.77
C ALA A 17 7.21 -1.87 -0.65
N VAL A 18 6.06 -1.71 0.03
CA VAL A 18 5.46 -0.39 0.33
C VAL A 18 6.44 0.50 1.09
N LEU A 19 7.08 -0.02 2.14
CA LEU A 19 8.07 0.74 2.91
C LEU A 19 9.29 1.11 2.08
N TRP A 20 9.75 0.22 1.20
CA TRP A 20 10.84 0.52 0.28
C TRP A 20 10.48 1.62 -0.73
N LYS A 21 9.20 1.69 -1.19
CA LYS A 21 8.75 2.72 -2.14
C LYS A 21 8.80 4.15 -1.57
N VAL A 22 8.89 4.30 -0.28
CA VAL A 22 9.00 5.62 0.37
C VAL A 22 10.40 5.89 0.95
N ASP A 23 11.26 4.88 0.98
CA ASP A 23 12.61 4.99 1.54
C ASP A 23 13.50 5.88 0.67
N GLY A 24 14.31 6.72 1.34
CA GLY A 24 15.30 7.60 0.70
C GLY A 24 14.71 8.82 -0.03
N LEU A 25 13.38 8.99 -0.10
CA LEU A 25 12.75 10.17 -0.71
C LEU A 25 12.66 11.35 0.25
N GLY A 26 12.79 12.56 -0.30
CA GLY A 26 12.55 13.80 0.43
C GLY A 26 11.05 14.01 0.74
N GLU A 27 10.76 14.83 1.76
CA GLU A 27 9.36 15.13 2.15
C GLU A 27 8.53 15.69 1.00
N GLY A 28 9.09 16.57 0.17
CA GLY A 28 8.41 17.13 -1.00
C GLY A 28 7.99 16.06 -2.00
N ASP A 29 8.87 15.08 -2.27
CA ASP A 29 8.60 13.99 -3.21
C ASP A 29 7.53 13.03 -2.66
N LEU A 30 7.58 12.72 -1.36
CA LEU A 30 6.60 11.86 -0.70
C LEU A 30 5.18 12.45 -0.76
N ARG A 31 5.04 13.77 -0.71
CA ARG A 31 3.75 14.50 -0.75
C ARG A 31 3.32 14.91 -2.15
N MET A 32 4.20 14.78 -3.15
CA MET A 32 3.95 15.28 -4.51
C MET A 32 2.73 14.59 -5.14
N PRO A 33 1.64 15.33 -5.47
CA PRO A 33 0.50 14.77 -6.19
C PRO A 33 0.87 14.55 -7.66
N LEU A 34 0.93 13.31 -8.09
CA LEU A 34 1.39 12.94 -9.45
C LEU A 34 0.24 12.53 -10.39
N THR A 35 -0.99 12.60 -9.91
CA THR A 35 -2.18 12.32 -10.72
C THR A 35 -3.19 13.48 -10.62
N PRO A 36 -4.12 13.63 -11.58
CA PRO A 36 -5.18 14.64 -11.48
C PRO A 36 -6.09 14.52 -10.24
N THR A 37 -6.11 13.33 -9.60
CA THR A 37 -6.88 13.06 -8.37
C THR A 37 -6.04 13.20 -7.10
N GLY A 38 -4.77 13.61 -7.21
CA GLY A 38 -3.93 13.92 -6.06
C GLY A 38 -3.17 12.74 -5.46
N THR A 39 -3.16 11.57 -6.12
CA THR A 39 -2.46 10.39 -5.59
C THR A 39 -0.98 10.69 -5.36
N ASN A 40 -0.50 10.40 -4.15
CA ASN A 40 0.86 10.62 -3.70
C ASN A 40 1.33 9.46 -2.81
N LEU A 41 2.64 9.30 -2.66
CA LEU A 41 3.21 8.15 -1.95
C LEU A 41 2.86 8.14 -0.46
N LEU A 42 2.96 9.29 0.22
CA LEU A 42 2.69 9.38 1.65
C LEU A 42 1.23 9.10 1.99
N GLY A 43 0.31 9.61 1.16
CA GLY A 43 -1.13 9.33 1.28
C GLY A 43 -1.44 7.84 1.14
N LEU A 44 -0.80 7.14 0.19
CA LEU A 44 -0.98 5.70 0.04
C LEU A 44 -0.50 4.91 1.27
N VAL A 45 0.61 5.31 1.90
CA VAL A 45 1.06 4.70 3.17
C VAL A 45 0.06 4.95 4.30
N LYS A 46 -0.45 6.20 4.43
CA LYS A 46 -1.45 6.56 5.44
C LYS A 46 -2.74 5.75 5.26
N HIS A 47 -3.22 5.65 4.02
CA HIS A 47 -4.39 4.84 3.68
C HIS A 47 -4.19 3.37 4.07
N LEU A 48 -3.06 2.76 3.67
CA LEU A 48 -2.76 1.38 4.00
C LEU A 48 -2.67 1.15 5.51
N ALA A 49 -2.15 2.10 6.29
CA ALA A 49 -2.18 2.02 7.75
C ALA A 49 -3.62 1.95 8.28
N GLY A 50 -4.50 2.82 7.79
CA GLY A 50 -5.90 2.85 8.19
C GLY A 50 -6.63 1.55 7.86
N VAL A 51 -6.57 1.10 6.60
CA VAL A 51 -7.30 -0.11 6.19
C VAL A 51 -6.78 -1.38 6.88
N GLU A 52 -5.49 -1.49 7.15
CA GLU A 52 -4.96 -2.62 7.91
C GLU A 52 -5.43 -2.62 9.36
N ALA A 53 -5.49 -1.45 10.02
CA ALA A 53 -6.02 -1.31 11.37
C ALA A 53 -7.51 -1.69 11.44
N GLU A 54 -8.29 -1.37 10.43
CA GLU A 54 -9.70 -1.77 10.33
C GLU A 54 -9.85 -3.27 10.10
N TYR A 55 -9.22 -3.82 9.06
CA TYR A 55 -9.42 -5.22 8.69
C TYR A 55 -8.81 -6.22 9.67
N PHE A 56 -7.57 -5.99 10.14
CA PHE A 56 -6.94 -6.89 11.11
C PHE A 56 -7.13 -6.46 12.57
N GLY A 57 -7.77 -5.32 12.80
CA GLY A 57 -8.15 -4.84 14.11
C GLY A 57 -9.65 -4.96 14.35
N VAL A 58 -10.43 -3.98 13.93
CA VAL A 58 -11.87 -3.90 14.20
C VAL A 58 -12.61 -5.14 13.73
N CYS A 59 -12.34 -5.60 12.52
CA CYS A 59 -13.04 -6.75 11.92
C CYS A 59 -12.74 -8.10 12.63
N LEU A 60 -11.63 -8.17 13.39
CA LEU A 60 -11.25 -9.31 14.20
C LEU A 60 -11.50 -9.08 15.71
N GLY A 61 -12.20 -8.00 16.09
CA GLY A 61 -12.58 -7.71 17.47
C GLY A 61 -11.44 -7.17 18.35
N ARG A 62 -10.34 -6.74 17.79
CA ARG A 62 -9.19 -6.11 18.47
C ARG A 62 -8.89 -4.75 17.83
N PRO A 63 -9.68 -3.68 18.11
CA PRO A 63 -9.47 -2.38 17.47
C PRO A 63 -8.08 -1.81 17.78
N TRP A 64 -7.51 -1.07 16.83
CA TRP A 64 -6.31 -0.27 17.04
C TRP A 64 -6.52 0.70 18.22
N PRO A 65 -5.56 0.81 19.17
CA PRO A 65 -5.80 1.50 20.44
C PRO A 65 -5.86 3.04 20.32
N GLU A 66 -5.31 3.61 19.27
CA GLU A 66 -5.23 5.05 19.10
C GLU A 66 -6.23 5.53 18.03
N PRO A 67 -6.91 6.67 18.25
CA PRO A 67 -7.84 7.20 17.26
C PRO A 67 -7.07 7.67 16.01
N MET A 68 -7.59 7.33 14.84
CA MET A 68 -7.11 7.84 13.56
C MET A 68 -8.00 8.99 13.11
N ALA A 69 -7.52 10.23 13.22
CA ALA A 69 -8.30 11.44 12.92
C ALA A 69 -8.88 11.46 11.50
N PHE A 70 -8.23 10.81 10.54
CA PHE A 70 -8.70 10.70 9.16
C PHE A 70 -9.85 9.70 8.97
N TRP A 71 -10.22 8.93 10.00
CA TRP A 71 -11.41 8.08 10.06
C TRP A 71 -12.52 8.65 10.95
N ALA A 72 -12.35 9.85 11.51
CA ALA A 72 -13.40 10.50 12.30
C ALA A 72 -14.62 10.84 11.45
N ASP A 73 -15.82 10.87 12.07
CA ASP A 73 -17.08 11.16 11.36
C ASP A 73 -17.11 12.54 10.68
N ASP A 74 -16.31 13.48 11.18
CA ASP A 74 -16.16 14.85 10.67
C ASP A 74 -14.88 15.05 9.84
N ALA A 75 -14.14 13.99 9.53
CA ALA A 75 -12.96 14.07 8.69
C ALA A 75 -13.31 14.54 7.26
N GLU A 76 -12.40 15.27 6.64
CA GLU A 76 -12.56 15.66 5.23
C GLU A 76 -12.67 14.43 4.33
N PRO A 77 -13.45 14.49 3.25
CA PRO A 77 -13.46 13.43 2.25
C PRO A 77 -12.03 13.12 1.78
N ASN A 78 -11.67 11.83 1.77
CA ASN A 78 -10.35 11.38 1.31
C ASN A 78 -9.18 11.76 2.25
N ALA A 79 -9.45 12.09 3.52
CA ALA A 79 -8.43 12.51 4.50
C ALA A 79 -7.36 11.44 4.77
N ASP A 80 -7.66 10.19 4.51
CA ASP A 80 -6.74 9.05 4.59
C ASP A 80 -5.73 9.00 3.42
N MET A 81 -6.02 9.66 2.29
CA MET A 81 -5.19 9.59 1.08
C MET A 81 -4.15 10.71 0.97
N TRP A 82 -3.98 11.53 2.00
CA TRP A 82 -2.98 12.59 2.05
C TRP A 82 -2.60 12.90 3.50
N ALA A 83 -1.38 13.39 3.70
CA ALA A 83 -0.92 13.84 5.00
C ALA A 83 -0.97 15.36 5.10
N THR A 84 -1.52 15.89 6.21
CA THR A 84 -1.55 17.33 6.49
C THR A 84 -0.14 17.90 6.67
N ALA A 85 0.00 19.22 6.68
CA ALA A 85 1.30 19.85 6.92
C ALA A 85 1.89 19.53 8.31
N ASP A 86 1.03 19.21 9.27
CA ASP A 86 1.41 18.91 10.66
C ASP A 86 1.73 17.41 10.87
N GLU A 87 1.39 16.53 9.92
CA GLU A 87 1.73 15.11 9.95
C GLU A 87 3.06 14.90 9.22
N SER A 88 4.16 14.68 9.92
CA SER A 88 5.45 14.43 9.28
C SER A 88 5.46 13.07 8.54
N PRO A 89 6.28 12.92 7.47
CA PRO A 89 6.45 11.63 6.81
C PRO A 89 6.88 10.51 7.76
N THR A 90 7.73 10.83 8.74
CA THR A 90 8.19 9.86 9.74
C THR A 90 7.02 9.34 10.58
N GLU A 91 6.15 10.22 11.07
CA GLU A 91 4.97 9.82 11.85
C GLU A 91 4.02 8.93 11.06
N VAL A 92 3.76 9.25 9.79
CA VAL A 92 2.89 8.43 8.92
C VAL A 92 3.51 7.06 8.64
N ILE A 93 4.80 7.00 8.36
CA ILE A 93 5.51 5.74 8.10
C ILE A 93 5.59 4.89 9.39
N ASP A 94 5.83 5.51 10.54
CA ASP A 94 5.90 4.82 11.82
C ASP A 94 4.51 4.35 12.28
N LEU A 95 3.43 5.08 11.99
CA LEU A 95 2.06 4.60 12.15
C LEU A 95 1.85 3.30 11.35
N TYR A 96 2.23 3.29 10.07
CA TYR A 96 2.09 2.07 9.25
C TYR A 96 2.90 0.90 9.81
N ARG A 97 4.14 1.12 10.25
CA ARG A 97 4.95 0.09 10.91
C ARG A 97 4.31 -0.44 12.19
N GLY A 98 3.76 0.46 13.00
CA GLY A 98 3.05 0.10 14.23
C GLY A 98 1.81 -0.74 13.95
N VAL A 99 1.03 -0.35 12.95
CA VAL A 99 -0.17 -1.10 12.52
C VAL A 99 0.20 -2.48 11.96
N ILE A 100 1.27 -2.59 11.16
CA ILE A 100 1.78 -3.89 10.68
C ILE A 100 2.10 -4.81 11.86
N ALA A 101 2.84 -4.32 12.86
CA ALA A 101 3.19 -5.12 14.04
C ALA A 101 1.94 -5.56 14.82
N PHE A 102 0.99 -4.65 15.03
CA PHE A 102 -0.29 -4.93 15.66
C PHE A 102 -1.13 -5.96 14.88
N ALA A 103 -1.20 -5.83 13.56
CA ALA A 103 -1.89 -6.78 12.69
C ALA A 103 -1.25 -8.17 12.76
N ASP A 104 0.08 -8.24 12.74
CA ASP A 104 0.81 -9.51 12.83
C ASP A 104 0.58 -10.21 14.18
N GLU A 105 0.59 -9.47 15.30
CA GLU A 105 0.22 -9.99 16.62
C GLU A 105 -1.23 -10.50 16.67
N THR A 106 -2.14 -9.86 15.94
CA THR A 106 -3.55 -10.27 15.85
C THR A 106 -3.69 -11.55 15.01
N ILE A 107 -3.02 -11.63 13.88
CA ILE A 107 -3.10 -12.75 12.94
C ILE A 107 -2.44 -14.02 13.51
N GLU A 108 -1.29 -13.86 14.18
CA GLU A 108 -0.43 -14.99 14.57
C GLU A 108 -1.18 -16.10 15.34
N PRO A 109 -1.94 -15.81 16.43
CA PRO A 109 -2.62 -16.83 17.23
C PRO A 109 -3.90 -17.39 16.58
N LEU A 110 -4.45 -16.75 15.56
CA LEU A 110 -5.75 -17.11 14.99
C LEU A 110 -5.64 -18.27 13.99
N ALA A 111 -6.65 -19.14 13.98
CA ALA A 111 -6.82 -20.11 12.91
C ALA A 111 -7.27 -19.42 11.62
N LEU A 112 -7.03 -20.05 10.46
CA LEU A 112 -7.37 -19.46 9.15
C LEU A 112 -8.89 -19.21 8.99
N ASP A 113 -9.71 -20.04 9.62
CA ASP A 113 -11.17 -19.95 9.67
C ASP A 113 -11.68 -19.15 10.88
N ALA A 114 -10.82 -18.42 11.58
CA ALA A 114 -11.24 -17.55 12.68
C ALA A 114 -12.30 -16.55 12.18
N PRO A 115 -13.45 -16.43 12.88
CA PRO A 115 -14.55 -15.57 12.44
C PRO A 115 -14.13 -14.09 12.45
N ALA A 116 -14.57 -13.37 11.43
CA ALA A 116 -14.41 -11.93 11.28
C ALA A 116 -15.73 -11.31 10.84
N SER A 117 -15.90 -10.00 11.06
CA SER A 117 -17.04 -9.25 10.56
C SER A 117 -16.60 -7.92 9.98
N VAL A 118 -17.01 -7.65 8.73
CA VAL A 118 -16.72 -6.40 8.02
C VAL A 118 -18.03 -5.62 7.85
N PRO A 119 -18.37 -4.69 8.76
CA PRO A 119 -19.70 -4.06 8.84
C PRO A 119 -20.13 -3.33 7.57
N TRP A 120 -19.20 -2.84 6.77
CA TRP A 120 -19.46 -2.11 5.52
C TRP A 120 -19.55 -3.00 4.28
N TRP A 121 -19.36 -4.31 4.40
CA TRP A 121 -19.59 -5.23 3.29
C TRP A 121 -21.07 -5.61 3.18
N ARG A 122 -21.51 -5.93 1.96
CA ARG A 122 -22.88 -6.39 1.73
C ARG A 122 -23.20 -7.69 2.51
N THR A 123 -22.19 -8.53 2.74
CA THR A 123 -22.23 -9.72 3.57
C THR A 123 -21.14 -9.57 4.62
N PRO A 124 -21.46 -9.09 5.83
CA PRO A 124 -20.47 -8.75 6.85
C PRO A 124 -19.68 -9.94 7.39
N ASP A 125 -20.35 -11.08 7.59
CA ASP A 125 -19.71 -12.25 8.20
C ASP A 125 -18.70 -12.88 7.23
N THR A 126 -17.48 -13.09 7.74
CA THR A 126 -16.36 -13.62 6.97
C THR A 126 -15.36 -14.32 7.91
N ASP A 127 -14.14 -14.55 7.45
CA ASP A 127 -13.06 -15.20 8.19
C ASP A 127 -11.69 -14.56 7.92
N LEU A 128 -10.68 -14.94 8.70
CA LEU A 128 -9.31 -14.49 8.55
C LEU A 128 -8.74 -14.80 7.15
N HIS A 129 -9.09 -15.94 6.56
CA HIS A 129 -8.65 -16.29 5.21
C HIS A 129 -9.06 -15.23 4.19
N THR A 130 -10.32 -14.86 4.21
CA THR A 130 -10.87 -13.84 3.32
C THR A 130 -10.21 -12.48 3.56
N LEU A 131 -9.96 -12.10 4.82
CA LEU A 131 -9.27 -10.84 5.15
C LEU A 131 -7.81 -10.85 4.66
N LEU A 132 -7.07 -11.94 4.80
CA LEU A 132 -5.69 -12.06 4.28
C LEU A 132 -5.65 -11.93 2.75
N VAL A 133 -6.60 -12.56 2.05
CA VAL A 133 -6.71 -12.43 0.58
C VAL A 133 -7.09 -11.00 0.20
N HIS A 134 -8.08 -10.42 0.88
CA HIS A 134 -8.55 -9.06 0.63
C HIS A 134 -7.41 -8.04 0.79
N MET A 135 -6.73 -8.07 1.94
CA MET A 135 -5.63 -7.14 2.22
C MET A 135 -4.41 -7.39 1.33
N GLY A 136 -4.16 -8.64 0.94
CA GLY A 136 -3.16 -8.95 -0.08
C GLY A 136 -3.46 -8.29 -1.43
N VAL A 137 -4.72 -8.30 -1.87
CA VAL A 137 -5.17 -7.65 -3.12
C VAL A 137 -5.14 -6.13 -2.99
N GLU A 138 -5.61 -5.59 -1.87
CA GLU A 138 -5.64 -4.14 -1.61
C GLU A 138 -4.23 -3.56 -1.56
N THR A 139 -3.33 -4.16 -0.79
CA THR A 139 -1.93 -3.73 -0.72
C THR A 139 -1.25 -3.83 -2.09
N ALA A 140 -1.45 -4.93 -2.84
CA ALA A 140 -0.88 -5.09 -4.18
C ALA A 140 -1.37 -4.03 -5.16
N ARG A 141 -2.66 -3.66 -5.09
CA ARG A 141 -3.24 -2.61 -5.93
C ARG A 141 -2.57 -1.26 -5.68
N HIS A 142 -2.44 -0.87 -4.41
CA HIS A 142 -1.80 0.39 -4.04
C HIS A 142 -0.29 0.37 -4.28
N LEU A 143 0.36 -0.76 -4.06
CA LEU A 143 1.78 -0.94 -4.41
C LEU A 143 2.04 -0.73 -5.90
N GLY A 144 1.17 -1.23 -6.80
CA GLY A 144 1.27 -0.96 -8.23
C GLY A 144 1.10 0.52 -8.58
N GLN A 145 0.31 1.29 -7.84
CA GLN A 145 0.26 2.76 -7.96
C GLN A 145 1.59 3.37 -7.50
N MET A 146 2.12 2.94 -6.35
CA MET A 146 3.41 3.42 -5.83
C MET A 146 4.57 3.10 -6.77
N ASP A 147 4.54 1.97 -7.48
CA ASP A 147 5.54 1.62 -8.51
C ASP A 147 5.64 2.73 -9.56
N ILE A 148 4.51 3.15 -10.12
CA ILE A 148 4.48 4.19 -11.15
C ILE A 148 4.87 5.56 -10.60
N LEU A 149 4.39 5.91 -9.39
CA LEU A 149 4.73 7.19 -8.76
C LEU A 149 6.24 7.26 -8.45
N ARG A 150 6.81 6.19 -7.92
CA ARG A 150 8.24 6.11 -7.59
C ARG A 150 9.12 6.24 -8.84
N GLU A 151 8.78 5.51 -9.90
CA GLU A 151 9.49 5.60 -11.18
C GLU A 151 9.45 7.02 -11.77
N GLN A 152 8.32 7.74 -11.62
CA GLN A 152 8.21 9.14 -12.07
C GLN A 152 9.06 10.12 -11.26
N LEU A 153 9.29 9.86 -9.97
CA LEU A 153 10.03 10.75 -9.07
C LEU A 153 11.55 10.61 -9.24
N ASP A 154 12.06 9.39 -9.18
CA ASP A 154 13.51 9.15 -9.15
C ASP A 154 13.99 8.04 -10.10
N GLY A 155 13.08 7.42 -10.85
CA GLY A 155 13.39 6.36 -11.79
C GLY A 155 13.59 4.97 -11.15
N ALA A 156 13.38 4.82 -9.84
CA ALA A 156 13.51 3.53 -9.16
C ALA A 156 12.38 2.58 -9.55
N THR A 157 12.74 1.36 -9.97
CA THR A 157 11.81 0.31 -10.41
C THR A 157 12.06 -1.00 -9.67
N GLY A 158 11.07 -1.89 -9.69
CA GLY A 158 11.16 -3.21 -9.05
C GLY A 158 10.41 -3.30 -7.73
N LEU A 159 10.38 -4.50 -7.17
CA LEU A 159 9.68 -4.79 -5.91
C LEU A 159 10.45 -4.27 -4.69
N LEU A 160 11.77 -4.48 -4.69
CA LEU A 160 12.74 -4.03 -3.67
C LEU A 160 14.02 -3.59 -4.38
N GLU A 161 14.96 -2.99 -3.65
CA GLU A 161 16.27 -2.66 -4.19
C GLU A 161 16.94 -3.90 -4.78
N GLY A 162 17.32 -3.81 -6.04
CA GLY A 162 17.95 -4.92 -6.78
C GLY A 162 17.02 -6.08 -7.14
N VAL A 163 15.74 -6.04 -6.77
CA VAL A 163 14.74 -7.05 -7.11
C VAL A 163 13.80 -6.50 -8.17
N THR A 164 14.20 -6.63 -9.42
CA THR A 164 13.44 -6.14 -10.58
C THR A 164 13.34 -7.22 -11.66
N ASN A 165 12.23 -7.21 -12.40
CA ASN A 165 12.04 -8.02 -13.61
C ASN A 165 12.37 -7.22 -14.89
N MET A 166 12.94 -6.03 -14.75
CA MET A 166 13.34 -5.20 -15.88
C MET A 166 14.57 -5.79 -16.56
N PRO A 167 14.69 -5.69 -17.90
CA PRO A 167 15.88 -6.12 -18.62
C PRO A 167 17.11 -5.28 -18.19
N ASP A 168 18.25 -5.95 -18.05
CA ASP A 168 19.54 -5.33 -17.76
C ASP A 168 20.10 -4.70 -19.05
N VAL A 169 19.71 -3.45 -19.29
CA VAL A 169 20.05 -2.66 -20.48
C VAL A 169 20.35 -1.21 -20.11
N ASP A 170 21.03 -0.49 -21.02
CA ASP A 170 21.41 0.90 -20.77
C ASP A 170 20.28 1.92 -21.04
N ALA A 171 20.53 3.16 -20.66
CA ALA A 171 19.61 4.28 -20.87
C ALA A 171 19.28 4.53 -22.35
N ALA A 172 20.22 4.27 -23.27
CA ALA A 172 20.01 4.46 -24.70
C ALA A 172 19.00 3.45 -25.25
N TRP A 173 19.08 2.21 -24.76
CA TRP A 173 18.09 1.19 -25.08
C TRP A 173 16.68 1.60 -24.62
N TRP A 174 16.54 2.09 -23.38
CA TRP A 174 15.26 2.55 -22.85
C TRP A 174 14.70 3.72 -23.66
N GLN A 175 15.54 4.69 -24.06
CA GLN A 175 15.11 5.81 -24.89
C GLN A 175 14.58 5.30 -26.26
N ALA A 176 15.29 4.39 -26.91
CA ALA A 176 14.86 3.80 -28.17
C ALA A 176 13.57 2.98 -28.02
N TYR A 177 13.44 2.22 -26.94
CA TYR A 177 12.25 1.45 -26.62
C TYR A 177 11.02 2.35 -26.46
N VAL A 178 11.12 3.40 -25.64
CA VAL A 178 10.02 4.36 -25.44
C VAL A 178 9.67 5.10 -26.72
N ALA A 179 10.66 5.49 -27.53
CA ALA A 179 10.43 6.12 -28.82
C ALA A 179 9.66 5.19 -29.78
N LYS A 180 10.02 3.90 -29.81
CA LYS A 180 9.28 2.88 -30.58
C LYS A 180 7.81 2.79 -30.15
N LEU A 181 7.53 2.76 -28.83
CA LEU A 181 6.16 2.68 -28.31
C LEU A 181 5.34 3.92 -28.69
N ARG A 182 5.94 5.11 -28.58
CA ARG A 182 5.31 6.38 -29.02
C ARG A 182 4.96 6.36 -30.52
N GLY A 183 5.88 5.89 -31.37
CA GLY A 183 5.64 5.76 -32.81
C GLY A 183 4.48 4.81 -33.14
N ILE A 184 4.31 3.72 -32.38
CA ILE A 184 3.15 2.81 -32.54
C ILE A 184 1.85 3.55 -32.14
N THR A 185 1.87 4.33 -31.06
CA THR A 185 0.69 5.09 -30.62
C THR A 185 0.25 6.13 -31.66
N GLU A 186 1.21 6.81 -32.30
CA GLU A 186 0.92 7.79 -33.35
C GLU A 186 0.29 7.18 -34.60
N GLN A 187 0.67 5.95 -34.97
CA GLN A 187 0.08 5.22 -36.11
C GLN A 187 -1.35 4.73 -35.81
N SER A 188 -1.77 4.72 -34.54
CA SER A 188 -3.08 4.22 -34.11
C SER A 188 -4.11 5.34 -33.89
N ARG A 189 -3.75 6.60 -34.18
CA ARG A 189 -4.62 7.79 -34.11
C ARG A 189 -5.07 8.22 -35.48
#